data_a97e37eddb9bad7e770c5861a23dd435
#
_entry.id   a97e37eddb9bad7e770c5861a23dd435
#
_cell.length_a   1.000
_cell.length_b   1.000
_cell.length_c   1.000
_cell.angle_alpha   90.00
_cell.angle_beta   90.00
_cell.angle_gamma   90.00
#
_symmetry.space_group_name_H-M   'P 1'
#
loop_
_entity.id
_entity.type
_entity.pdbx_description
1 polymer ?
#
loop_
_entity_poly.entity_id
_entity_poly.type
_entity_poly.pdbx_seq_one_letter_code
_entity_poly.pdbx_strand_id
1 'polypeptide(L)'
;MKRLSSLLAAGALTAAVLVSPVAGAASLTPQEVAGETALSTVSDLQPTPEVESQKWFEYFKDDERVLKLEATSPSMNGRVIPLAVIPAQNPDRPTIYLLNGAGSAEQDSDWLYMSDVVDFYAEKDVNVVVPQAGAFSYYTDWLEDPNGKYLKGPQKWETFLTKELPGPLEARLNANNKRAIAGMSMSATSSLLMAQHNPGFYDAVGSYACLLYTSPS
;
A
#
# COMPACT_ATOMS: atom_id res chain seq x y z
N MET A 1 -81.67 52.84 -29.26
CA MET A 1 -81.42 51.58 -28.63
C MET A 1 -80.50 50.78 -29.54
N LYS A 2 -79.19 50.87 -29.41
CA LYS A 2 -78.20 50.02 -30.05
C LYS A 2 -77.02 49.88 -29.07
N ARG A 3 -76.78 48.71 -28.63
CA ARG A 3 -75.64 48.39 -27.73
C ARG A 3 -74.38 48.24 -28.59
N LEU A 4 -73.32 48.99 -28.25
CA LEU A 4 -71.96 48.75 -28.76
C LEU A 4 -71.25 47.88 -27.77
N SER A 5 -70.79 46.76 -28.29
CA SER A 5 -69.87 45.86 -27.58
C SER A 5 -68.44 46.26 -27.92
N SER A 6 -67.68 46.67 -26.95
CA SER A 6 -66.24 46.93 -27.11
C SER A 6 -65.41 45.68 -26.80
N LEU A 7 -64.69 45.18 -27.77
CA LEU A 7 -63.65 44.14 -27.62
C LEU A 7 -62.36 44.81 -27.08
N LEU A 8 -61.95 44.34 -25.94
CA LEU A 8 -60.60 44.61 -25.41
C LEU A 8 -59.67 43.57 -25.94
N ALA A 9 -58.70 43.98 -26.75
CA ALA A 9 -57.56 43.08 -27.15
C ALA A 9 -56.48 43.25 -26.09
N ALA A 10 -56.20 42.17 -25.38
CA ALA A 10 -55.07 42.08 -24.49
C ALA A 10 -53.81 41.66 -25.28
N GLY A 11 -52.91 42.57 -25.46
CA GLY A 11 -51.59 42.31 -26.04
C GLY A 11 -50.66 41.68 -24.99
N ALA A 12 -50.27 40.45 -25.19
CA ALA A 12 -49.24 39.80 -24.38
C ALA A 12 -47.87 40.21 -24.91
N LEU A 13 -47.11 40.99 -24.13
CA LEU A 13 -45.69 41.20 -24.36
C LEU A 13 -44.92 39.94 -23.87
N THR A 14 -44.43 39.15 -24.79
CA THR A 14 -43.44 38.11 -24.50
C THR A 14 -42.05 38.74 -24.48
N ALA A 15 -41.51 38.94 -23.28
CA ALA A 15 -40.10 39.29 -23.13
C ALA A 15 -39.26 38.05 -23.42
N ALA A 16 -38.56 38.02 -24.54
CA ALA A 16 -37.56 37.03 -24.85
C ALA A 16 -36.31 37.31 -24.03
N VAL A 17 -36.07 36.53 -22.98
CA VAL A 17 -34.79 36.50 -22.28
C VAL A 17 -33.79 35.76 -23.13
N LEU A 18 -32.89 36.50 -23.76
CA LEU A 18 -31.71 35.95 -24.41
C LEU A 18 -30.75 35.46 -23.33
N VAL A 19 -30.80 34.15 -23.00
CA VAL A 19 -29.77 33.49 -22.22
C VAL A 19 -28.61 33.22 -23.15
N SER A 20 -27.56 34.05 -23.05
CA SER A 20 -26.28 33.76 -23.68
C SER A 20 -25.74 32.48 -23.10
N PRO A 21 -25.29 31.46 -23.89
CA PRO A 21 -24.61 30.34 -23.35
C PRO A 21 -23.26 30.80 -22.78
N VAL A 22 -23.10 30.71 -21.46
CA VAL A 22 -21.79 30.78 -20.82
C VAL A 22 -20.95 29.68 -21.44
N ALA A 23 -19.91 30.09 -22.17
CA ALA A 23 -18.97 29.18 -22.76
C ALA A 23 -18.36 28.27 -21.70
N GLY A 24 -18.59 26.97 -21.84
CA GLY A 24 -17.70 25.90 -21.47
C GLY A 24 -17.11 25.94 -20.07
N ALA A 25 -17.87 25.57 -19.03
CA ALA A 25 -17.27 24.67 -18.08
C ALA A 25 -17.00 23.36 -18.83
N ALA A 26 -15.76 23.15 -19.28
CA ALA A 26 -15.33 21.85 -19.72
C ALA A 26 -15.62 20.91 -18.57
N SER A 27 -16.61 20.04 -18.76
CA SER A 27 -16.82 18.88 -17.92
C SER A 27 -15.52 18.10 -18.01
N LEU A 28 -14.67 18.22 -16.99
CA LEU A 28 -13.61 17.28 -16.76
C LEU A 28 -14.31 15.96 -16.46
N THR A 29 -14.59 15.20 -17.51
CA THR A 29 -14.80 13.77 -17.35
C THR A 29 -13.56 13.28 -16.62
N PRO A 30 -13.68 12.57 -15.49
CA PRO A 30 -12.55 11.85 -14.93
C PRO A 30 -12.10 10.93 -16.07
N GLN A 31 -10.95 11.21 -16.64
CA GLN A 31 -10.31 10.30 -17.54
C GLN A 31 -9.81 9.18 -16.66
N GLU A 32 -10.67 8.19 -16.47
CA GLU A 32 -10.27 6.87 -16.01
C GLU A 32 -9.27 6.32 -17.02
N VAL A 33 -8.02 6.61 -16.75
CA VAL A 33 -6.92 5.72 -17.06
C VAL A 33 -6.42 5.20 -15.73
N ALA A 34 -7.28 4.53 -15.00
CA ALA A 34 -6.85 3.49 -14.09
C ALA A 34 -6.44 2.30 -14.99
N GLY A 35 -5.25 2.36 -15.55
CA GLY A 35 -4.60 1.15 -16.01
C GLY A 35 -4.58 0.21 -14.82
N GLU A 36 -5.18 -0.97 -14.97
CA GLU A 36 -5.22 -1.99 -13.93
C GLU A 36 -3.78 -2.23 -13.46
N THR A 37 -3.51 -1.96 -12.18
CA THR A 37 -2.16 -2.13 -11.61
C THR A 37 -1.81 -3.61 -11.75
N ALA A 38 -0.73 -3.92 -12.45
CA ALA A 38 -0.28 -5.30 -12.58
C ALA A 38 0.05 -5.87 -11.21
N LEU A 39 -0.38 -7.10 -10.95
CA LEU A 39 -0.20 -7.75 -9.67
C LEU A 39 1.19 -8.40 -9.56
N SER A 40 1.66 -8.57 -8.34
CA SER A 40 2.87 -9.32 -8.02
C SER A 40 2.73 -10.79 -8.41
N THR A 41 3.81 -11.41 -8.85
CA THR A 41 3.94 -12.87 -8.81
C THR A 41 4.54 -13.25 -7.45
N VAL A 42 3.90 -14.18 -6.74
CA VAL A 42 4.38 -14.68 -5.45
C VAL A 42 4.78 -16.14 -5.58
N SER A 43 6.01 -16.47 -5.23
CA SER A 43 6.60 -17.81 -5.32
C SER A 43 7.45 -18.15 -4.09
N ASP A 44 7.91 -19.39 -4.01
CA ASP A 44 8.91 -19.77 -3.01
C ASP A 44 10.22 -19.07 -3.33
N LEU A 45 10.87 -18.54 -2.31
CA LEU A 45 12.11 -17.79 -2.43
C LEU A 45 13.19 -18.59 -3.12
N GLN A 46 13.81 -18.02 -4.14
CA GLN A 46 15.04 -18.48 -4.74
C GLN A 46 16.18 -17.59 -4.22
N PRO A 47 16.84 -17.99 -3.12
CA PRO A 47 17.76 -17.08 -2.46
C PRO A 47 18.98 -16.78 -3.34
N THR A 48 19.32 -15.53 -3.44
CA THR A 48 20.58 -15.06 -4.03
C THR A 48 21.69 -15.10 -2.97
N PRO A 49 22.97 -15.11 -3.36
CA PRO A 49 24.06 -15.03 -2.38
C PRO A 49 23.96 -13.83 -1.43
N GLU A 50 23.34 -12.72 -1.88
CA GLU A 50 23.07 -11.56 -1.05
C GLU A 50 22.04 -11.87 0.04
N VAL A 51 20.92 -12.51 -0.32
CA VAL A 51 19.89 -12.94 0.63
C VAL A 51 20.46 -13.99 1.60
N GLU A 52 21.24 -14.95 1.11
CA GLU A 52 21.84 -16.00 1.94
C GLU A 52 22.79 -15.43 3.01
N SER A 53 23.38 -14.26 2.75
CA SER A 53 24.28 -13.58 3.69
C SER A 53 23.55 -12.77 4.77
N GLN A 54 22.25 -12.55 4.63
CA GLN A 54 21.44 -11.79 5.59
C GLN A 54 21.13 -12.62 6.84
N LYS A 55 21.15 -12.00 8.00
CA LYS A 55 20.98 -12.69 9.29
C LYS A 55 19.62 -13.37 9.45
N TRP A 56 18.53 -12.74 9.01
CA TRP A 56 17.22 -13.38 9.07
C TRP A 56 17.21 -14.71 8.31
N PHE A 57 17.84 -14.77 7.12
CA PHE A 57 17.89 -16.01 6.34
C PHE A 57 18.79 -17.04 6.99
N GLU A 58 19.99 -16.65 7.45
CA GLU A 58 20.91 -17.54 8.16
C GLU A 58 20.24 -18.22 9.36
N TYR A 59 19.47 -17.45 10.16
CA TYR A 59 18.83 -17.96 11.38
C TYR A 59 17.57 -18.77 11.11
N PHE A 60 16.78 -18.42 10.09
CA PHE A 60 15.45 -19.00 9.89
C PHE A 60 15.31 -19.84 8.61
N LYS A 61 16.38 -20.08 7.85
CA LYS A 61 16.32 -20.90 6.62
C LYS A 61 15.73 -22.30 6.83
N ASP A 62 16.02 -22.92 7.97
CA ASP A 62 15.57 -24.25 8.34
C ASP A 62 14.38 -24.23 9.32
N ASP A 63 13.86 -23.06 9.71
CA ASP A 63 12.71 -22.95 10.60
C ASP A 63 11.41 -23.07 9.79
N GLU A 64 10.66 -24.14 10.03
CA GLU A 64 9.41 -24.45 9.34
C GLU A 64 8.26 -23.47 9.69
N ARG A 65 8.38 -22.71 10.78
CA ARG A 65 7.42 -21.68 11.17
C ARG A 65 7.48 -20.45 10.29
N VAL A 66 8.54 -20.30 9.50
CA VAL A 66 8.76 -19.17 8.61
C VAL A 66 8.77 -19.67 7.16
N LEU A 67 7.77 -19.29 6.38
CA LEU A 67 7.79 -19.47 4.93
C LEU A 67 8.71 -18.42 4.31
N LYS A 68 9.61 -18.87 3.45
CA LYS A 68 10.50 -18.02 2.67
C LYS A 68 9.89 -17.86 1.29
N LEU A 69 9.29 -16.72 1.04
CA LEU A 69 8.64 -16.37 -0.22
C LEU A 69 9.39 -15.23 -0.89
N GLU A 70 9.07 -15.01 -2.15
CA GLU A 70 9.46 -13.83 -2.89
C GLU A 70 8.28 -13.29 -3.68
N ALA A 71 8.26 -11.97 -3.90
CA ALA A 71 7.29 -11.33 -4.75
C ALA A 71 7.97 -10.38 -5.72
N THR A 72 7.48 -10.34 -6.97
CA THR A 72 7.91 -9.35 -7.94
C THR A 72 7.10 -8.06 -7.78
N SER A 73 7.72 -6.91 -8.02
CA SER A 73 7.00 -5.64 -8.10
C SER A 73 7.04 -5.09 -9.53
N PRO A 74 5.93 -5.14 -10.26
CA PRO A 74 5.83 -4.55 -11.60
C PRO A 74 6.17 -3.06 -11.64
N SER A 75 5.70 -2.28 -10.67
CA SER A 75 5.98 -0.83 -10.59
C SER A 75 7.44 -0.50 -10.26
N MET A 76 8.20 -1.48 -9.79
CA MET A 76 9.64 -1.38 -9.55
C MET A 76 10.45 -2.18 -10.59
N ASN A 77 10.00 -2.19 -11.85
CA ASN A 77 10.67 -2.86 -12.96
C ASN A 77 10.90 -4.37 -12.74
N GLY A 78 9.96 -5.06 -12.10
CA GLY A 78 10.08 -6.49 -11.81
C GLY A 78 11.05 -6.81 -10.68
N ARG A 79 11.37 -5.85 -9.80
CA ARG A 79 12.20 -6.11 -8.62
C ARG A 79 11.66 -7.27 -7.82
N VAL A 80 12.53 -8.21 -7.49
CA VAL A 80 12.23 -9.34 -6.60
C VAL A 80 12.44 -8.89 -5.16
N ILE A 81 11.44 -9.12 -4.32
CA ILE A 81 11.43 -8.72 -2.92
C ILE A 81 11.26 -9.97 -2.07
N PRO A 82 12.28 -10.36 -1.28
CA PRO A 82 12.16 -11.47 -0.35
C PRO A 82 11.15 -11.16 0.75
N LEU A 83 10.35 -12.14 1.11
CA LEU A 83 9.34 -12.06 2.15
C LEU A 83 9.55 -13.19 3.16
N ALA A 84 9.70 -12.83 4.43
CA ALA A 84 9.57 -13.80 5.52
C ALA A 84 8.10 -13.79 5.98
N VAL A 85 7.46 -14.95 6.01
CA VAL A 85 6.05 -15.05 6.37
C VAL A 85 5.88 -16.06 7.51
N ILE A 86 5.26 -15.64 8.60
CA ILE A 86 4.82 -16.52 9.67
C ILE A 86 3.33 -16.80 9.38
N PRO A 87 2.99 -17.99 8.88
CA PRO A 87 1.61 -18.29 8.47
C PRO A 87 0.72 -18.53 9.69
N ALA A 88 -0.55 -18.19 9.55
CA ALA A 88 -1.58 -18.60 10.48
C ALA A 88 -1.74 -20.13 10.49
N GLN A 89 -2.18 -20.69 11.60
CA GLN A 89 -2.41 -22.13 11.74
C GLN A 89 -3.69 -22.59 11.01
N ASN A 90 -4.64 -21.68 10.84
CA ASN A 90 -5.91 -21.95 10.19
C ASN A 90 -6.14 -21.02 9.00
N PRO A 91 -6.91 -21.43 7.99
CA PRO A 91 -7.31 -20.54 6.91
C PRO A 91 -8.26 -19.44 7.42
N ASP A 92 -8.54 -18.47 6.56
CA ASP A 92 -9.48 -17.38 6.84
C ASP A 92 -9.02 -16.52 8.04
N ARG A 93 -7.73 -16.20 8.08
CA ARG A 93 -7.11 -15.36 9.12
C ARG A 93 -6.63 -14.04 8.56
N PRO A 94 -6.57 -12.98 9.39
CA PRO A 94 -6.05 -11.69 8.98
C PRO A 94 -4.55 -11.74 8.69
N THR A 95 -4.06 -10.71 8.00
CA THR A 95 -2.66 -10.53 7.67
C THR A 95 -2.12 -9.26 8.31
N ILE A 96 -0.99 -9.36 8.98
CA ILE A 96 -0.21 -8.24 9.52
C ILE A 96 1.02 -8.03 8.64
N TYR A 97 1.17 -6.83 8.09
CA TYR A 97 2.38 -6.41 7.41
C TYR A 97 3.29 -5.69 8.42
N LEU A 98 4.44 -6.29 8.73
CA LEU A 98 5.45 -5.69 9.61
C LEU A 98 6.56 -5.08 8.78
N LEU A 99 6.69 -3.77 8.82
CA LEU A 99 7.70 -3.03 8.08
C LEU A 99 8.94 -2.79 8.95
N ASN A 100 10.10 -3.01 8.36
CA ASN A 100 11.40 -2.89 9.03
C ASN A 100 11.81 -1.43 9.25
N GLY A 101 12.76 -1.20 10.14
CA GLY A 101 13.43 0.09 10.32
C GLY A 101 14.29 0.49 9.13
N ALA A 102 15.09 1.55 9.30
CA ALA A 102 15.83 2.15 8.18
C ALA A 102 16.81 1.19 7.49
N GLY A 103 17.46 0.31 8.23
CA GLY A 103 18.43 -0.65 7.66
C GLY A 103 17.81 -1.86 6.97
N SER A 104 16.56 -2.20 7.33
CA SER A 104 15.89 -3.40 6.86
C SER A 104 16.76 -4.66 6.96
N ALA A 105 16.41 -5.74 6.26
CA ALA A 105 17.21 -6.95 6.24
C ALA A 105 18.57 -6.78 5.53
N GLU A 106 18.66 -5.82 4.61
CA GLU A 106 19.92 -5.49 3.90
C GLU A 106 21.03 -5.02 4.84
N GLN A 107 20.69 -4.61 6.07
CA GLN A 107 21.67 -4.22 7.10
C GLN A 107 21.42 -4.94 8.44
N ASP A 108 20.92 -6.15 8.39
CA ASP A 108 20.65 -6.99 9.56
C ASP A 108 19.85 -6.25 10.66
N SER A 109 18.87 -5.45 10.25
CA SER A 109 18.06 -4.60 11.11
C SER A 109 16.57 -4.80 10.82
N ASP A 110 16.13 -6.03 10.96
CA ASP A 110 14.78 -6.48 10.66
C ASP A 110 14.10 -7.11 11.88
N TRP A 111 12.77 -7.29 11.79
CA TRP A 111 11.97 -7.84 12.87
C TRP A 111 12.37 -9.26 13.26
N LEU A 112 12.75 -10.10 12.29
CA LEU A 112 13.07 -11.51 12.58
C LEU A 112 14.37 -11.63 13.38
N TYR A 113 15.41 -10.93 12.92
CA TYR A 113 16.74 -11.03 13.56
C TYR A 113 16.79 -10.25 14.88
N MET A 114 16.09 -9.12 14.99
CA MET A 114 16.22 -8.19 16.13
C MET A 114 15.19 -8.41 17.24
N SER A 115 14.26 -9.36 17.09
CA SER A 115 13.20 -9.58 18.06
C SER A 115 12.69 -11.01 18.09
N ASP A 116 11.87 -11.33 19.08
CA ASP A 116 11.22 -12.65 19.24
C ASP A 116 9.92 -12.75 18.41
N VAL A 117 9.84 -12.04 17.28
CA VAL A 117 8.61 -11.94 16.47
C VAL A 117 8.10 -13.30 16.00
N VAL A 118 9.00 -14.23 15.66
CA VAL A 118 8.62 -15.58 15.21
C VAL A 118 7.99 -16.34 16.36
N ASP A 119 8.62 -16.39 17.53
CA ASP A 119 8.11 -17.07 18.71
C ASP A 119 6.78 -16.46 19.17
N PHE A 120 6.67 -15.14 19.12
CA PHE A 120 5.46 -14.44 19.54
C PHE A 120 4.27 -14.73 18.61
N TYR A 121 4.46 -14.68 17.30
CA TYR A 121 3.35 -14.81 16.36
C TYR A 121 3.03 -16.25 15.95
N ALA A 122 3.95 -17.19 16.08
CA ALA A 122 3.71 -18.60 15.74
C ALA A 122 2.47 -19.20 16.43
N GLU A 123 2.07 -18.66 17.60
CA GLU A 123 0.94 -19.13 18.37
C GLU A 123 -0.32 -18.24 18.26
N LYS A 124 -0.29 -17.17 17.45
CA LYS A 124 -1.37 -16.16 17.42
C LYS A 124 -2.44 -16.40 16.36
N ASP A 125 -2.29 -17.41 15.54
CA ASP A 125 -3.23 -17.74 14.44
C ASP A 125 -3.55 -16.53 13.54
N VAL A 126 -2.52 -15.83 13.12
CA VAL A 126 -2.54 -14.67 12.24
C VAL A 126 -1.38 -14.77 11.25
N ASN A 127 -1.60 -14.39 9.99
CA ASN A 127 -0.51 -14.30 9.03
C ASN A 127 0.33 -13.04 9.32
N VAL A 128 1.65 -13.21 9.37
CA VAL A 128 2.58 -12.08 9.51
C VAL A 128 3.52 -12.05 8.33
N VAL A 129 3.60 -10.93 7.65
CA VAL A 129 4.42 -10.72 6.45
C VAL A 129 5.45 -9.65 6.74
N VAL A 130 6.72 -10.01 6.59
CA VAL A 130 7.84 -9.09 6.78
C VAL A 130 8.63 -9.01 5.47
N PRO A 131 8.50 -7.91 4.70
CA PRO A 131 9.37 -7.68 3.55
C PRO A 131 10.83 -7.56 3.99
N GLN A 132 11.69 -8.38 3.41
CA GLN A 132 13.12 -8.45 3.76
C GLN A 132 13.98 -7.59 2.82
N ALA A 133 13.42 -6.43 2.46
CA ALA A 133 14.05 -5.41 1.65
C ALA A 133 13.42 -4.04 1.94
N GLY A 134 13.99 -2.98 1.40
CA GLY A 134 13.47 -1.61 1.52
C GLY A 134 14.27 -0.70 2.43
N ALA A 135 15.56 -1.01 2.65
CA ALA A 135 16.45 -0.14 3.41
C ALA A 135 16.40 1.30 2.89
N PHE A 136 16.18 2.27 3.80
CA PHE A 136 16.11 3.71 3.55
C PHE A 136 15.00 4.19 2.61
N SER A 137 14.10 3.30 2.17
CA SER A 137 13.04 3.63 1.20
C SER A 137 11.88 4.44 1.78
N TYR A 138 11.71 4.47 3.10
CA TYR A 138 10.50 4.93 3.80
C TYR A 138 9.23 4.18 3.38
N TYR A 139 9.37 3.07 2.65
CA TYR A 139 8.24 2.31 2.10
C TYR A 139 7.19 3.18 1.41
N THR A 140 7.64 4.21 0.69
CA THR A 140 6.79 5.16 -0.04
C THR A 140 7.10 5.15 -1.53
N ASP A 141 6.23 5.79 -2.30
CA ASP A 141 6.42 5.96 -3.74
C ASP A 141 7.22 7.25 -4.00
N TRP A 142 8.49 7.10 -4.35
CA TRP A 142 9.34 8.23 -4.68
C TRP A 142 8.94 8.85 -6.02
N LEU A 143 8.97 10.17 -6.11
CA LEU A 143 8.64 10.90 -7.33
C LEU A 143 9.68 10.71 -8.42
N GLU A 144 10.96 10.62 -8.04
CA GLU A 144 12.09 10.41 -8.93
C GLU A 144 12.88 9.17 -8.51
N ASP A 145 13.48 8.51 -9.48
CA ASP A 145 14.30 7.33 -9.22
C ASP A 145 15.62 7.74 -8.56
N PRO A 146 15.89 7.34 -7.33
CA PRO A 146 17.15 7.63 -6.69
C PRO A 146 18.31 6.87 -7.36
N ASN A 147 19.48 7.48 -7.35
CA ASN A 147 20.74 6.87 -7.77
C ASN A 147 21.81 7.08 -6.69
N GLY A 148 21.49 6.66 -5.49
CA GLY A 148 22.35 6.79 -4.32
C GLY A 148 23.11 5.52 -3.97
N LYS A 149 23.81 5.57 -2.83
CA LYS A 149 24.55 4.42 -2.30
C LYS A 149 23.62 3.26 -1.92
N TYR A 150 22.50 3.56 -1.28
CA TYR A 150 21.60 2.57 -0.70
C TYR A 150 20.34 2.35 -1.54
N LEU A 151 19.86 3.37 -2.22
CA LEU A 151 18.65 3.33 -3.04
C LEU A 151 18.99 3.53 -4.51
N LYS A 152 18.49 2.67 -5.35
CA LYS A 152 18.67 2.74 -6.81
C LYS A 152 17.37 2.31 -7.53
N GLY A 153 17.09 3.01 -8.64
CA GLY A 153 15.93 2.76 -9.48
C GLY A 153 14.58 3.03 -8.79
N PRO A 154 13.48 2.64 -9.42
CA PRO A 154 12.14 2.94 -8.93
C PRO A 154 11.91 2.49 -7.49
N GLN A 155 11.34 3.36 -6.68
CA GLN A 155 10.92 3.09 -5.30
C GLN A 155 9.41 3.29 -5.23
N LYS A 156 8.63 2.26 -5.48
CA LYS A 156 7.16 2.28 -5.51
C LYS A 156 6.58 1.35 -4.44
N TRP A 157 7.06 1.56 -3.21
CA TRP A 157 6.77 0.68 -2.10
C TRP A 157 5.33 0.74 -1.60
N GLU A 158 4.72 1.93 -1.60
CA GLU A 158 3.31 2.06 -1.25
C GLU A 158 2.43 1.35 -2.29
N THR A 159 2.70 1.53 -3.58
CA THR A 159 2.05 0.79 -4.66
C THR A 159 2.24 -0.71 -4.50
N PHE A 160 3.45 -1.17 -4.23
CA PHE A 160 3.73 -2.60 -4.00
C PHE A 160 2.91 -3.15 -2.83
N LEU A 161 2.94 -2.50 -1.68
CA LEU A 161 2.34 -2.99 -0.43
C LEU A 161 0.81 -2.85 -0.39
N THR A 162 0.22 -2.00 -1.22
CA THR A 162 -1.24 -1.75 -1.18
C THR A 162 -1.99 -2.21 -2.43
N LYS A 163 -1.30 -2.38 -3.56
CA LYS A 163 -1.97 -2.68 -4.84
C LYS A 163 -1.45 -3.95 -5.52
N GLU A 164 -0.14 -4.21 -5.46
CA GLU A 164 0.46 -5.32 -6.19
C GLU A 164 0.51 -6.61 -5.39
N LEU A 165 1.03 -6.55 -4.14
CA LEU A 165 1.31 -7.70 -3.30
C LEU A 165 0.08 -8.32 -2.61
N PRO A 166 -0.86 -7.56 -2.01
CA PRO A 166 -1.83 -8.14 -1.09
C PRO A 166 -2.71 -9.22 -1.71
N GLY A 167 -3.28 -8.97 -2.89
CA GLY A 167 -4.17 -9.94 -3.55
C GLY A 167 -3.51 -11.31 -3.76
N PRO A 168 -2.40 -11.41 -4.50
CA PRO A 168 -1.71 -12.70 -4.74
C PRO A 168 -1.18 -13.36 -3.46
N LEU A 169 -0.62 -12.59 -2.54
CA LEU A 169 -0.06 -13.14 -1.31
C LEU A 169 -1.15 -13.66 -0.37
N GLU A 170 -2.19 -12.89 -0.14
CA GLU A 170 -3.29 -13.28 0.74
C GLU A 170 -4.09 -14.47 0.17
N ALA A 171 -4.23 -14.55 -1.15
CA ALA A 171 -4.78 -15.75 -1.81
C ALA A 171 -3.91 -16.98 -1.55
N ARG A 172 -2.58 -16.88 -1.64
CA ARG A 172 -1.65 -17.97 -1.33
C ARG A 172 -1.73 -18.40 0.13
N LEU A 173 -1.99 -17.48 1.06
CA LEU A 173 -2.10 -17.73 2.49
C LEU A 173 -3.53 -18.15 2.92
N ASN A 174 -4.49 -18.20 2.01
CA ASN A 174 -5.91 -18.39 2.32
C ASN A 174 -6.41 -17.39 3.39
N ALA A 175 -5.98 -16.14 3.31
CA ALA A 175 -6.31 -15.08 4.25
C ALA A 175 -7.71 -14.48 3.99
N ASN A 176 -8.27 -13.77 4.98
CA ASN A 176 -9.64 -13.23 4.95
C ASN A 176 -9.71 -11.75 4.48
N ASN A 177 -8.66 -11.20 3.90
CA ASN A 177 -8.56 -9.81 3.46
C ASN A 177 -8.68 -8.76 4.58
N LYS A 178 -8.61 -9.16 5.85
CA LYS A 178 -8.44 -8.24 6.98
C LYS A 178 -6.96 -7.95 7.17
N ARG A 179 -6.61 -6.69 7.25
CA ARG A 179 -5.21 -6.26 7.23
C ARG A 179 -4.87 -5.38 8.40
N ALA A 180 -3.69 -5.58 8.95
CA ALA A 180 -3.03 -4.62 9.81
C ALA A 180 -1.65 -4.27 9.23
N ILE A 181 -1.18 -3.09 9.53
CA ILE A 181 0.18 -2.67 9.23
C ILE A 181 0.86 -2.18 10.49
N ALA A 182 2.11 -2.53 10.68
CA ALA A 182 2.91 -1.98 11.76
C ALA A 182 4.34 -1.72 11.31
N GLY A 183 4.95 -0.71 11.89
CA GLY A 183 6.32 -0.34 11.57
C GLY A 183 7.09 0.18 12.77
N MET A 184 8.41 0.15 12.67
CA MET A 184 9.31 0.71 13.67
C MET A 184 10.23 1.76 13.06
N SER A 185 10.58 2.79 13.84
CA SER A 185 11.53 3.83 13.43
C SER A 185 11.10 4.47 12.10
N MET A 186 11.87 4.33 11.03
CA MET A 186 11.53 4.80 9.68
C MET A 186 10.12 4.37 9.26
N SER A 187 9.81 3.10 9.35
CA SER A 187 8.52 2.57 8.90
C SER A 187 7.36 2.83 9.87
N ALA A 188 7.63 3.25 11.09
CA ALA A 188 6.59 3.72 12.01
C ALA A 188 5.84 4.93 11.43
N THR A 189 6.58 5.87 10.82
CA THR A 189 5.99 6.99 10.09
C THR A 189 5.27 6.50 8.83
N SER A 190 5.91 5.60 8.09
CA SER A 190 5.37 5.06 6.83
C SER A 190 4.06 4.31 7.03
N SER A 191 3.93 3.52 8.09
CA SER A 191 2.70 2.78 8.39
C SER A 191 1.51 3.71 8.67
N LEU A 192 1.74 4.83 9.38
CA LEU A 192 0.70 5.85 9.59
C LEU A 192 0.28 6.53 8.29
N LEU A 193 1.26 6.95 7.48
CA LEU A 193 0.98 7.61 6.19
C LEU A 193 0.27 6.65 5.23
N MET A 194 0.72 5.41 5.14
CA MET A 194 0.12 4.41 4.26
C MET A 194 -1.34 4.13 4.62
N ALA A 195 -1.67 4.05 5.91
CA ALA A 195 -3.06 3.91 6.35
C ALA A 195 -3.88 5.18 6.08
N GLN A 196 -3.29 6.36 6.19
CA GLN A 196 -3.94 7.63 5.89
C GLN A 196 -4.22 7.80 4.39
N HIS A 197 -3.27 7.40 3.53
CA HIS A 197 -3.42 7.49 2.07
C HIS A 197 -4.41 6.46 1.52
N ASN A 198 -4.60 5.33 2.24
CA ASN A 198 -5.45 4.23 1.80
C ASN A 198 -6.58 3.95 2.82
N PRO A 199 -7.57 4.87 2.96
CA PRO A 199 -8.64 4.73 3.94
C PRO A 199 -9.43 3.44 3.76
N GLY A 200 -9.59 2.67 4.84
CA GLY A 200 -10.34 1.41 4.83
C GLY A 200 -9.57 0.21 4.28
N PHE A 201 -8.31 0.37 3.87
CA PHE A 201 -7.46 -0.74 3.43
C PHE A 201 -6.88 -1.54 4.61
N TYR A 202 -6.54 -0.86 5.70
CA TYR A 202 -6.07 -1.46 6.94
C TYR A 202 -7.11 -1.31 8.05
N ASP A 203 -7.37 -2.41 8.78
CA ASP A 203 -8.26 -2.44 9.95
C ASP A 203 -7.55 -1.96 11.23
N ALA A 204 -6.21 -2.05 11.27
CA ALA A 204 -5.40 -1.62 12.40
C ALA A 204 -4.01 -1.12 11.96
N VAL A 205 -3.45 -0.21 12.75
CA VAL A 205 -2.11 0.37 12.51
C VAL A 205 -1.30 0.35 13.81
N GLY A 206 -0.07 -0.14 13.73
CA GLY A 206 0.94 -0.06 14.78
C GLY A 206 2.10 0.87 14.38
N SER A 207 2.51 1.75 15.28
CA SER A 207 3.60 2.70 15.03
C SER A 207 4.52 2.75 16.24
N TYR A 208 5.73 2.18 16.12
CA TYR A 208 6.67 2.02 17.22
C TYR A 208 7.91 2.89 17.01
N ALA A 209 8.29 3.69 18.01
CA ALA A 209 9.42 4.63 17.94
C ALA A 209 9.32 5.57 16.70
N CYS A 210 8.13 6.15 16.51
CA CYS A 210 7.83 7.02 15.38
C CYS A 210 8.58 8.35 15.49
N LEU A 211 9.21 8.78 14.40
CA LEU A 211 9.93 10.05 14.34
C LEU A 211 9.01 11.26 14.51
N LEU A 212 7.73 11.15 14.16
CA LEU A 212 6.75 12.23 14.31
C LEU A 212 6.49 12.61 15.78
N TYR A 213 6.71 11.68 16.71
CA TYR A 213 6.48 11.91 18.14
C TYR A 213 7.76 12.31 18.90
N THR A 214 8.92 12.11 18.29
CA THR A 214 10.22 12.29 18.97
C THR A 214 10.99 13.51 18.49
N SER A 215 10.54 14.17 17.42
CA SER A 215 11.14 15.42 16.98
C SER A 215 10.73 16.54 17.93
N PRO A 216 11.67 17.27 18.60
CA PRO A 216 11.32 18.47 19.33
C PRO A 216 10.74 19.50 18.35
N SER A 217 9.58 20.03 18.67
CA SER A 217 8.93 21.11 17.97
C SER A 217 9.66 22.43 18.13
#